data_4ce7f85da2600f71e3cb6cba7bb02820
#
_entry.id   4ce7f85da2600f71e3cb6cba7bb02820
#
_cell.length_a   1.000
_cell.length_b   1.000
_cell.length_c   1.000
_cell.angle_alpha   90.00
_cell.angle_beta   90.00
_cell.angle_gamma   90.00
#
_symmetry.space_group_name_H-M   'P 1'
#
loop_
_entity.id
_entity.type
_entity.pdbx_description
1 polymer ?
#
loop_
_entity_poly.entity_id
_entity_poly.type
_entity_poly.pdbx_seq_one_letter_code
_entity_poly.pdbx_strand_id
1 'polypeptide(L)'
;MFKPFSKMMFRLALMSSALVGLLALTGVSQAHELRPAVADVTVTKLKVKIELLLTVETLLAGIDLTEVMNTDDAPQAKIYDQLRSLTDVALADLVRKEWPLLASGFLVKGGGSLKLNNIEVIPETNLDLPRDTMLTISTDLPMGDHPVALGWIAQNGGLVVRHGVGDD
;
A
#
# COMPACT_ATOMS: atom_id res chain seq x y z
N MET A 1 28.32 8.16 65.09
CA MET A 1 27.01 7.48 64.85
C MET A 1 26.38 8.07 63.61
N PHE A 2 26.89 7.66 62.46
CA PHE A 2 26.38 8.11 61.13
C PHE A 2 26.23 6.88 60.24
N LYS A 3 25.02 6.51 59.80
CA LYS A 3 24.75 5.77 58.59
C LYS A 3 23.32 5.19 58.55
N PRO A 4 22.34 5.92 58.05
CA PRO A 4 21.37 5.29 57.19
C PRO A 4 21.16 6.02 55.85
N PHE A 5 21.66 7.26 55.70
CA PHE A 5 21.38 8.11 54.51
C PHE A 5 22.00 7.58 53.21
N SER A 6 23.20 6.97 53.29
CA SER A 6 23.93 6.46 52.11
C SER A 6 23.23 5.31 51.39
N LYS A 7 22.61 4.38 52.15
CA LYS A 7 21.91 3.22 51.54
C LYS A 7 20.61 3.59 50.87
N MET A 8 19.93 4.65 51.33
CA MET A 8 18.69 5.11 50.73
C MET A 8 18.93 5.86 49.42
N MET A 9 19.98 6.68 49.35
CA MET A 9 20.36 7.37 48.11
C MET A 9 20.85 6.38 47.04
N PHE A 10 21.59 5.31 47.43
CA PHE A 10 22.05 4.30 46.50
C PHE A 10 20.87 3.48 45.90
N ARG A 11 19.86 3.17 46.71
CA ARG A 11 18.64 2.49 46.24
C ARG A 11 17.78 3.37 45.30
N LEU A 12 17.72 4.67 45.60
CA LEU A 12 16.99 5.61 44.73
C LEU A 12 17.70 5.77 43.37
N ALA A 13 19.03 5.84 43.35
CA ALA A 13 19.82 5.91 42.10
C ALA A 13 19.71 4.64 41.26
N LEU A 14 19.66 3.45 41.88
CA LEU A 14 19.45 2.19 41.17
C LEU A 14 18.04 2.08 40.58
N MET A 15 17.03 2.54 41.28
CA MET A 15 15.66 2.55 40.76
C MET A 15 15.44 3.55 39.61
N SER A 16 16.11 4.71 39.68
CA SER A 16 16.08 5.70 38.59
C SER A 16 16.78 5.20 37.32
N SER A 17 17.93 4.50 37.45
CA SER A 17 18.63 3.95 36.29
C SER A 17 17.88 2.78 35.62
N ALA A 18 17.16 1.96 36.41
CA ALA A 18 16.32 0.89 35.89
C ALA A 18 15.09 1.44 35.11
N LEU A 19 14.51 2.56 35.58
CA LEU A 19 13.37 3.19 34.89
C LEU A 19 13.78 3.86 33.59
N VAL A 20 14.96 4.49 33.52
CA VAL A 20 15.50 5.08 32.28
C VAL A 20 15.88 3.99 31.26
N GLY A 21 16.39 2.85 31.71
CA GLY A 21 16.69 1.71 30.84
C GLY A 21 15.43 1.06 30.23
N LEU A 22 14.30 1.09 30.94
CA LEU A 22 13.05 0.51 30.43
C LEU A 22 12.37 1.41 29.37
N LEU A 23 12.55 2.73 29.45
CA LEU A 23 12.04 3.67 28.44
C LEU A 23 12.85 3.66 27.12
N ALA A 24 14.09 3.17 27.15
CA ALA A 24 14.93 3.07 25.95
C ALA A 24 14.61 1.84 25.09
N LEU A 25 13.75 0.92 25.56
CA LEU A 25 13.33 -0.28 24.85
C LEU A 25 12.02 -0.13 24.07
N THR A 26 11.39 1.04 24.10
CA THR A 26 10.28 1.35 23.18
C THR A 26 10.88 1.62 21.80
N GLY A 27 11.30 0.56 21.10
CA GLY A 27 11.52 0.62 19.68
C GLY A 27 10.26 1.18 19.04
N VAL A 28 10.39 2.24 18.26
CA VAL A 28 9.31 2.70 17.37
C VAL A 28 9.08 1.54 16.41
N SER A 29 8.05 0.73 16.64
CA SER A 29 7.56 -0.18 15.61
C SER A 29 7.13 0.75 14.46
N GLN A 30 7.95 0.86 13.43
CA GLN A 30 7.52 1.44 12.15
C GLN A 30 6.57 0.40 11.54
N ALA A 31 5.30 0.55 11.88
CA ALA A 31 4.25 -0.20 11.22
C ALA A 31 4.20 0.24 9.76
N HIS A 32 4.19 -0.70 8.82
CA HIS A 32 3.92 -0.43 7.41
C HIS A 32 2.49 0.08 7.29
N GLU A 33 2.33 1.40 7.38
CA GLU A 33 1.02 2.05 7.34
C GLU A 33 0.36 1.81 5.99
N LEU A 34 -0.81 1.17 6.01
CA LEU A 34 -1.60 0.92 4.81
C LEU A 34 -2.19 2.24 4.30
N ARG A 35 -1.75 2.67 3.13
CA ARG A 35 -2.28 3.86 2.45
C ARG A 35 -3.37 3.44 1.47
N PRO A 36 -4.48 4.21 1.37
CA PRO A 36 -5.47 3.97 0.32
C PRO A 36 -4.83 4.18 -1.05
N ALA A 37 -5.23 3.37 -2.01
CA ALA A 37 -4.87 3.62 -3.39
C ALA A 37 -5.56 4.88 -3.91
N VAL A 38 -4.93 5.55 -4.90
CA VAL A 38 -5.46 6.76 -5.52
C VAL A 38 -5.57 6.55 -7.01
N ALA A 39 -6.78 6.70 -7.55
CA ALA A 39 -7.08 6.61 -8.97
C ALA A 39 -7.45 7.97 -9.54
N ASP A 40 -6.63 8.48 -10.46
CA ASP A 40 -6.96 9.62 -11.31
C ASP A 40 -7.65 9.08 -12.57
N VAL A 41 -8.94 9.43 -12.74
CA VAL A 41 -9.78 8.90 -13.80
C VAL A 41 -10.10 10.00 -14.81
N THR A 42 -9.71 9.79 -16.06
CA THR A 42 -10.06 10.66 -17.18
C THR A 42 -11.00 9.91 -18.12
N VAL A 43 -12.16 10.49 -18.38
CA VAL A 43 -13.18 9.92 -19.26
C VAL A 43 -13.28 10.79 -20.53
N THR A 44 -13.15 10.15 -21.68
CA THR A 44 -13.43 10.72 -22.99
C THR A 44 -14.64 10.02 -23.61
N LYS A 45 -15.08 10.43 -24.81
CA LYS A 45 -16.24 9.82 -25.49
C LYS A 45 -16.11 8.31 -25.75
N LEU A 46 -14.86 7.81 -25.90
CA LEU A 46 -14.63 6.42 -26.34
C LEU A 46 -13.74 5.64 -25.38
N LYS A 47 -13.20 6.27 -24.34
CA LYS A 47 -12.20 5.64 -23.48
C LYS A 47 -12.20 6.18 -22.06
N VAL A 48 -11.95 5.31 -21.12
CA VAL A 48 -11.54 5.66 -19.75
C VAL A 48 -10.05 5.39 -19.61
N LYS A 49 -9.29 6.38 -19.12
CA LYS A 49 -7.92 6.23 -18.65
C LYS A 49 -7.92 6.32 -17.14
N ILE A 50 -7.16 5.45 -16.49
CA ILE A 50 -7.00 5.40 -15.04
C ILE A 50 -5.51 5.40 -14.74
N GLU A 51 -5.04 6.39 -13.99
CA GLU A 51 -3.71 6.43 -13.40
C GLU A 51 -3.85 6.07 -11.93
N LEU A 52 -3.42 4.86 -11.58
CA LEU A 52 -3.65 4.26 -10.27
C LEU A 52 -2.33 4.14 -9.50
N LEU A 53 -2.21 4.91 -8.42
CA LEU A 53 -1.11 4.85 -7.46
C LEU A 53 -1.48 3.91 -6.31
N LEU A 54 -0.66 2.90 -6.06
CA LEU A 54 -0.91 1.90 -5.01
C LEU A 54 0.39 1.20 -4.60
N THR A 55 0.35 0.47 -3.48
CA THR A 55 1.37 -0.52 -3.12
C THR A 55 0.96 -1.87 -3.73
N VAL A 56 1.46 -2.17 -4.93
CA VAL A 56 1.02 -3.35 -5.70
C VAL A 56 1.41 -4.67 -5.04
N GLU A 57 2.45 -4.66 -4.20
CA GLU A 57 2.91 -5.84 -3.45
C GLU A 57 1.84 -6.40 -2.52
N THR A 58 0.96 -5.57 -1.95
CA THR A 58 -0.14 -6.04 -1.09
C THR A 58 -1.13 -6.88 -1.88
N LEU A 59 -1.46 -6.45 -3.10
CA LEU A 59 -2.36 -7.17 -4.00
C LEU A 59 -1.72 -8.48 -4.50
N LEU A 60 -0.44 -8.42 -4.90
CA LEU A 60 0.31 -9.60 -5.36
C LEU A 60 0.51 -10.64 -4.25
N ALA A 61 0.67 -10.19 -2.99
CA ALA A 61 0.75 -11.07 -1.83
C ALA A 61 -0.61 -11.68 -1.47
N GLY A 62 -1.71 -11.13 -1.97
CA GLY A 62 -3.07 -11.54 -1.61
C GLY A 62 -3.45 -11.17 -0.18
N ILE A 63 -2.95 -10.04 0.32
CA ILE A 63 -3.30 -9.53 1.65
C ILE A 63 -4.72 -8.96 1.59
N ASP A 64 -5.57 -9.40 2.51
CA ASP A 64 -6.88 -8.80 2.73
C ASP A 64 -6.73 -7.52 3.58
N LEU A 65 -6.80 -6.37 2.92
CA LEU A 65 -6.62 -5.07 3.56
C LEU A 65 -7.85 -4.63 4.38
N THR A 66 -8.89 -5.45 4.46
CA THR A 66 -10.00 -5.22 5.40
C THR A 66 -9.73 -5.86 6.77
N GLU A 67 -8.84 -6.83 6.84
CA GLU A 67 -8.56 -7.63 8.04
C GLU A 67 -7.33 -7.14 8.81
N VAL A 68 -6.44 -6.37 8.16
CA VAL A 68 -5.18 -5.93 8.76
C VAL A 68 -4.97 -4.43 8.63
N MET A 69 -4.38 -3.82 9.64
CA MET A 69 -3.96 -2.41 9.63
C MET A 69 -2.48 -2.24 9.30
N ASN A 70 -1.72 -3.33 9.35
CA ASN A 70 -0.31 -3.39 9.08
C ASN A 70 0.00 -4.68 8.31
N THR A 71 0.82 -4.60 7.25
CA THR A 71 1.19 -5.78 6.45
C THR A 71 1.95 -6.83 7.24
N ASP A 72 2.66 -6.44 8.31
CA ASP A 72 3.41 -7.36 9.18
C ASP A 72 2.48 -8.31 9.96
N ASP A 73 1.25 -7.89 10.22
CA ASP A 73 0.24 -8.69 10.92
C ASP A 73 -0.50 -9.66 10.00
N ALA A 74 -0.29 -9.55 8.68
CA ALA A 74 -0.95 -10.41 7.71
C ALA A 74 -0.34 -11.82 7.69
N PRO A 75 -1.15 -12.87 7.49
CA PRO A 75 -0.63 -14.22 7.25
C PRO A 75 0.36 -14.30 6.07
N GLN A 76 0.25 -13.36 5.11
CA GLN A 76 1.06 -13.24 3.91
C GLN A 76 2.27 -12.31 4.08
N ALA A 77 2.60 -11.82 5.28
CA ALA A 77 3.71 -10.90 5.52
C ALA A 77 5.03 -11.34 4.86
N LYS A 78 5.38 -12.63 4.96
CA LYS A 78 6.59 -13.16 4.33
C LYS A 78 6.58 -13.07 2.79
N ILE A 79 5.41 -13.20 2.17
CA ILE A 79 5.28 -13.05 0.70
C ILE A 79 5.45 -11.57 0.35
N TYR A 80 4.84 -10.69 1.12
CA TYR A 80 4.99 -9.25 0.96
C TYR A 80 6.47 -8.83 1.06
N ASP A 81 7.22 -9.28 2.06
CA ASP A 81 8.66 -8.99 2.23
C ASP A 81 9.49 -9.48 1.04
N GLN A 82 9.18 -10.67 0.51
CA GLN A 82 9.82 -11.18 -0.70
C GLN A 82 9.55 -10.28 -1.91
N LEU A 83 8.33 -9.80 -2.07
CA LEU A 83 7.98 -8.86 -3.14
C LEU A 83 8.68 -7.50 -2.96
N ARG A 84 8.77 -6.99 -1.72
CA ARG A 84 9.51 -5.76 -1.40
C ARG A 84 11.01 -5.87 -1.73
N SER A 85 11.59 -7.08 -1.66
CA SER A 85 13.00 -7.32 -2.01
C SER A 85 13.27 -7.40 -3.51
N LEU A 86 12.24 -7.44 -4.36
CA LEU A 86 12.41 -7.44 -5.81
C LEU A 86 12.94 -6.10 -6.31
N THR A 87 13.73 -6.13 -7.38
CA THR A 87 14.06 -4.92 -8.13
C THR A 87 12.81 -4.33 -8.78
N ASP A 88 12.82 -3.03 -9.07
CA ASP A 88 11.69 -2.34 -9.71
C ASP A 88 11.30 -3.01 -11.04
N VAL A 89 12.30 -3.45 -11.82
CA VAL A 89 12.08 -4.16 -13.08
C VAL A 89 11.41 -5.51 -12.85
N ALA A 90 11.91 -6.29 -11.88
CA ALA A 90 11.35 -7.61 -11.57
C ALA A 90 9.91 -7.52 -11.06
N LEU A 91 9.62 -6.49 -10.23
CA LEU A 91 8.25 -6.23 -9.77
C LEU A 91 7.34 -5.85 -10.94
N ALA A 92 7.77 -4.94 -11.83
CA ALA A 92 6.99 -4.54 -13.00
C ALA A 92 6.70 -5.73 -13.92
N ASP A 93 7.66 -6.64 -14.13
CA ASP A 93 7.46 -7.84 -14.93
C ASP A 93 6.47 -8.81 -14.28
N LEU A 94 6.54 -8.96 -12.95
CA LEU A 94 5.57 -9.76 -12.20
C LEU A 94 4.16 -9.18 -12.30
N VAL A 95 4.00 -7.85 -12.17
CA VAL A 95 2.71 -7.17 -12.36
C VAL A 95 2.14 -7.44 -13.75
N ARG A 96 2.97 -7.36 -14.81
CA ARG A 96 2.50 -7.67 -16.19
C ARG A 96 2.01 -9.12 -16.31
N LYS A 97 2.76 -10.05 -15.73
CA LYS A 97 2.43 -11.47 -15.75
C LYS A 97 1.12 -11.77 -15.02
N GLU A 98 0.95 -11.19 -13.84
CA GLU A 98 -0.21 -11.43 -12.97
C GLU A 98 -1.38 -10.46 -13.27
N TRP A 99 -1.24 -9.58 -14.29
CA TRP A 99 -2.26 -8.58 -14.62
C TRP A 99 -3.67 -9.18 -14.82
N PRO A 100 -3.86 -10.33 -15.50
CA PRO A 100 -5.22 -10.89 -15.64
C PRO A 100 -5.89 -11.18 -14.30
N LEU A 101 -5.12 -11.61 -13.29
CA LEU A 101 -5.62 -11.84 -11.93
C LEU A 101 -5.89 -10.51 -11.23
N LEU A 102 -4.95 -9.58 -11.26
CA LEU A 102 -5.10 -8.25 -10.65
C LEU A 102 -6.30 -7.52 -11.24
N ALA A 103 -6.47 -7.57 -12.58
CA ALA A 103 -7.58 -6.93 -13.29
C ALA A 103 -8.95 -7.45 -12.84
N SER A 104 -9.04 -8.72 -12.42
CA SER A 104 -10.30 -9.29 -11.92
C SER A 104 -10.80 -8.67 -10.62
N GLY A 105 -9.90 -8.04 -9.86
CA GLY A 105 -10.24 -7.30 -8.64
C GLY A 105 -10.85 -5.91 -8.89
N PHE A 106 -10.84 -5.41 -10.15
CA PHE A 106 -11.45 -4.13 -10.49
C PHE A 106 -12.91 -4.31 -10.90
N LEU A 107 -13.74 -3.38 -10.48
CA LEU A 107 -15.16 -3.29 -10.81
C LEU A 107 -15.36 -2.09 -11.74
N VAL A 108 -15.38 -2.34 -13.06
CA VAL A 108 -15.63 -1.29 -14.06
C VAL A 108 -16.98 -1.53 -14.72
N LYS A 109 -17.88 -0.60 -14.49
CA LYS A 109 -19.21 -0.63 -15.10
C LYS A 109 -19.26 0.35 -16.27
N GLY A 110 -19.82 -0.06 -17.39
CA GLY A 110 -19.93 0.78 -18.59
C GLY A 110 -18.74 0.67 -19.56
N GLY A 111 -17.62 0.06 -19.15
CA GLY A 111 -16.46 -0.18 -20.01
C GLY A 111 -16.29 -1.62 -20.44
N GLY A 112 -15.35 -1.86 -21.35
CA GLY A 112 -14.88 -3.18 -21.77
C GLY A 112 -13.81 -3.76 -20.84
N SER A 113 -12.98 -4.66 -21.38
CA SER A 113 -11.84 -5.24 -20.65
C SER A 113 -10.79 -4.18 -20.31
N LEU A 114 -10.20 -4.29 -19.12
CA LEU A 114 -9.11 -3.42 -18.68
C LEU A 114 -7.81 -3.81 -19.39
N LYS A 115 -7.11 -2.81 -19.93
CA LYS A 115 -5.82 -2.93 -20.57
C LYS A 115 -4.77 -2.24 -19.70
N LEU A 116 -3.71 -2.94 -19.34
CA LEU A 116 -2.55 -2.37 -18.67
C LEU A 116 -1.63 -1.74 -19.74
N ASN A 117 -1.48 -0.43 -19.71
CA ASN A 117 -0.70 0.30 -20.72
C ASN A 117 0.72 0.59 -20.25
N ASN A 118 0.89 0.94 -18.97
CA ASN A 118 2.20 1.22 -18.37
C ASN A 118 2.24 0.81 -16.90
N ILE A 119 3.46 0.54 -16.44
CA ILE A 119 3.80 0.30 -15.03
C ILE A 119 5.05 1.12 -14.73
N GLU A 120 4.97 1.94 -13.71
CA GLU A 120 6.09 2.70 -13.17
C GLU A 120 6.22 2.39 -11.68
N VAL A 121 7.28 1.68 -11.31
CA VAL A 121 7.61 1.42 -9.90
C VAL A 121 8.42 2.60 -9.40
N ILE A 122 7.94 3.29 -8.37
CA ILE A 122 8.62 4.43 -7.76
C ILE A 122 9.67 3.88 -6.79
N PRO A 123 10.97 4.13 -7.02
CA PRO A 123 12.03 3.55 -6.21
C PRO A 123 11.89 3.90 -4.72
N GLU A 124 11.92 2.88 -3.86
CA GLU A 124 11.97 3.02 -2.42
C GLU A 124 13.03 2.07 -1.87
N THR A 125 14.10 2.62 -1.31
CA THR A 125 15.24 1.86 -0.80
C THR A 125 15.06 1.38 0.63
N ASN A 126 14.19 2.05 1.40
CA ASN A 126 13.84 1.61 2.75
C ASN A 126 12.77 0.51 2.66
N LEU A 127 13.15 -0.71 3.01
CA LEU A 127 12.25 -1.87 2.98
C LEU A 127 11.11 -1.77 4.02
N ASP A 128 11.27 -0.95 5.06
CA ASP A 128 10.26 -0.71 6.08
C ASP A 128 9.18 0.28 5.62
N LEU A 129 9.33 0.89 4.44
CA LEU A 129 8.33 1.78 3.85
C LEU A 129 7.63 1.10 2.68
N PRO A 130 6.33 1.33 2.48
CA PRO A 130 5.62 0.84 1.31
C PRO A 130 6.18 1.50 0.04
N ARG A 131 6.36 0.70 -1.01
CA ARG A 131 6.81 1.17 -2.33
C ARG A 131 5.59 1.46 -3.20
N ASP A 132 5.53 2.67 -3.71
CA ASP A 132 4.45 3.09 -4.59
C ASP A 132 4.68 2.58 -6.02
N THR A 133 3.61 2.17 -6.66
CA THR A 133 3.60 1.77 -8.08
C THR A 133 2.47 2.52 -8.78
N MET A 134 2.79 3.17 -9.89
CA MET A 134 1.83 3.82 -10.77
C MET A 134 1.45 2.87 -11.92
N LEU A 135 0.19 2.50 -12.01
CA LEU A 135 -0.37 1.74 -13.13
C LEU A 135 -1.16 2.68 -14.04
N THR A 136 -0.84 2.68 -15.34
CA THR A 136 -1.71 3.32 -16.34
C THR A 136 -2.56 2.25 -16.99
N ILE A 137 -3.86 2.35 -16.77
CA ILE A 137 -4.87 1.38 -17.20
C ILE A 137 -5.86 2.09 -18.12
N SER A 138 -6.44 1.38 -19.07
CA SER A 138 -7.51 1.91 -19.89
C SER A 138 -8.56 0.86 -20.20
N THR A 139 -9.77 1.35 -20.51
CA THR A 139 -10.84 0.55 -21.10
C THR A 139 -11.55 1.35 -22.17
N ASP A 140 -11.99 0.67 -23.22
CA ASP A 140 -12.79 1.29 -24.28
C ASP A 140 -14.26 1.39 -23.82
N LEU A 141 -14.92 2.49 -24.19
CA LEU A 141 -16.34 2.71 -23.93
C LEU A 141 -17.15 2.41 -25.20
N PRO A 142 -18.35 1.84 -25.07
CA PRO A 142 -19.26 1.73 -26.18
C PRO A 142 -19.69 3.12 -26.65
N MET A 143 -20.09 3.24 -27.92
CA MET A 143 -20.66 4.49 -28.45
C MET A 143 -21.97 4.85 -27.72
N GLY A 144 -22.13 6.11 -27.36
CA GLY A 144 -23.31 6.65 -26.67
C GLY A 144 -22.97 7.23 -25.31
N ASP A 145 -23.97 7.79 -24.64
CA ASP A 145 -23.82 8.34 -23.29
C ASP A 145 -24.15 7.25 -22.27
N HIS A 146 -23.12 6.67 -21.67
CA HIS A 146 -23.25 5.60 -20.70
C HIS A 146 -22.58 5.99 -19.38
N PRO A 147 -23.24 5.73 -18.24
CA PRO A 147 -22.62 5.96 -16.94
C PRO A 147 -21.43 5.01 -16.73
N VAL A 148 -20.29 5.56 -16.32
CA VAL A 148 -19.11 4.80 -15.94
C VAL A 148 -18.99 4.80 -14.42
N ALA A 149 -18.76 3.62 -13.82
CA ALA A 149 -18.41 3.51 -12.42
C ALA A 149 -17.13 2.69 -12.26
N LEU A 150 -16.23 3.16 -11.40
CA LEU A 150 -14.99 2.49 -11.05
C LEU A 150 -15.00 2.17 -9.55
N GLY A 151 -14.57 0.98 -9.24
CA GLY A 151 -14.30 0.51 -7.89
C GLY A 151 -13.42 -0.71 -7.95
N TRP A 152 -13.20 -1.34 -6.81
CA TRP A 152 -12.54 -2.63 -6.71
C TRP A 152 -13.12 -3.45 -5.56
N ILE A 153 -12.70 -4.71 -5.45
CA ILE A 153 -13.13 -5.59 -4.36
C ILE A 153 -12.63 -5.05 -3.01
N ALA A 154 -13.41 -5.25 -1.94
CA ALA A 154 -13.11 -4.69 -0.63
C ALA A 154 -11.76 -5.13 -0.08
N GLN A 155 -11.32 -6.36 -0.37
CA GLN A 155 -10.04 -6.92 0.05
C GLN A 155 -8.83 -6.09 -0.40
N ASN A 156 -8.96 -5.31 -1.47
CA ASN A 156 -7.90 -4.42 -1.95
C ASN A 156 -7.78 -3.11 -1.13
N GLY A 157 -8.62 -2.93 -0.10
CA GLY A 157 -8.59 -1.78 0.79
C GLY A 157 -9.26 -0.53 0.24
N GLY A 158 -8.91 0.63 0.81
CA GLY A 158 -9.48 1.91 0.42
C GLY A 158 -9.05 2.36 -0.99
N LEU A 159 -9.98 2.93 -1.75
CA LEU A 159 -9.73 3.54 -3.05
C LEU A 159 -10.26 4.97 -3.06
N VAL A 160 -9.38 5.93 -3.28
CA VAL A 160 -9.72 7.34 -3.51
C VAL A 160 -9.80 7.55 -5.02
N VAL A 161 -10.97 7.92 -5.52
CA VAL A 161 -11.17 8.23 -6.95
C VAL A 161 -11.22 9.74 -7.15
N ARG A 162 -10.29 10.26 -7.96
CA ARG A 162 -10.27 11.64 -8.41
C ARG A 162 -10.72 11.69 -9.87
N HIS A 163 -11.61 12.59 -10.19
CA HIS A 163 -12.14 12.71 -11.54
C HIS A 163 -11.52 13.92 -12.23
N GLY A 164 -10.87 13.67 -13.37
CA GLY A 164 -10.42 14.69 -14.31
C GLY A 164 -11.34 14.79 -15.50
N VAL A 165 -11.52 16.01 -16.02
CA VAL A 165 -12.19 16.22 -17.31
C VAL A 165 -11.12 16.08 -18.39
N GLY A 166 -11.26 15.09 -19.27
CA GLY A 166 -10.40 14.96 -20.45
C GLY A 166 -10.81 16.01 -21.47
N ASP A 167 -9.82 16.63 -22.09
CA ASP A 167 -10.05 17.42 -23.30
C ASP A 167 -10.46 16.45 -24.42
N ASP A 168 -11.63 16.70 -25.04
CA ASP A 168 -12.19 15.97 -26.19
C ASP A 168 -11.42 16.26 -27.50
#